data_94462faca31f4e02a3be815ebc6de312
#
_entry.id   94462faca31f4e02a3be815ebc6de312
#
_cell.length_a   1.000
_cell.length_b   1.000
_cell.length_c   1.000
_cell.angle_alpha   90.00
_cell.angle_beta   90.00
_cell.angle_gamma   90.00
#
_symmetry.space_group_name_H-M   'P 1'
#
loop_
_entity.id
_entity.type
_entity.pdbx_description
1 polymer ?
#
loop_
_entity_poly.entity_id
_entity_poly.type
_entity_poly.pdbx_seq_one_letter_code
_entity_poly.pdbx_strand_id
1 'polypeptide(L)'
;MSERKQEIASIGETNDITVYEKINNPIEATQKLGVMFARSGLFGCTKEEQGQILALACISERKSPFELMRTYHLFNGKLEMKSSAMLARFKDMGGKCIWKSDLMDREKAQAEFSFEENEGIIATYTIEDARAEGLAGAGKDNWEKSTPDM
;
A
#
# COMPACT_ATOMS: atom_id res chain seq x y z
N MET A 1 27.71 28.81 6.59
CA MET A 1 26.84 27.73 7.10
C MET A 1 25.73 27.32 6.10
N SER A 2 25.84 27.66 4.84
CA SER A 2 24.79 27.42 3.81
C SER A 2 25.12 26.30 2.82
N GLU A 3 26.34 25.83 2.73
CA GLU A 3 26.77 24.87 1.72
C GLU A 3 26.51 23.40 2.08
N ARG A 4 26.36 23.04 3.35
CA ARG A 4 26.11 21.66 3.79
C ARG A 4 24.66 21.16 3.59
N LYS A 5 23.71 22.05 3.34
CA LYS A 5 22.30 21.67 3.14
C LYS A 5 21.95 21.27 1.69
N GLN A 6 22.77 21.68 0.74
CA GLN A 6 22.54 21.33 -0.69
C GLN A 6 23.10 19.96 -1.08
N GLU A 7 24.10 19.45 -0.36
CA GLU A 7 24.76 18.19 -0.69
C GLU A 7 23.95 16.95 -0.27
N ILE A 8 23.05 17.09 0.72
CA ILE A 8 22.21 15.98 1.19
C ILE A 8 20.97 15.76 0.30
N ALA A 9 20.53 16.79 -0.41
CA ALA A 9 19.36 16.70 -1.30
C ALA A 9 19.65 15.96 -2.63
N SER A 10 20.91 15.81 -3.02
CA SER A 10 21.31 15.21 -4.29
C SER A 10 21.59 13.69 -4.23
N ILE A 11 21.56 13.08 -3.06
CA ILE A 11 21.89 11.65 -2.89
C ILE A 11 20.67 10.74 -3.05
N GLY A 12 19.44 11.31 -3.06
CA GLY A 12 18.19 10.56 -3.08
C GLY A 12 17.63 10.20 -4.46
N GLU A 13 18.08 10.80 -5.54
CA GLU A 13 17.35 10.71 -6.83
C GLU A 13 17.98 9.86 -7.94
N THR A 14 19.15 9.27 -7.76
CA THR A 14 19.91 8.80 -8.94
C THR A 14 20.13 7.29 -9.11
N ASN A 15 19.73 6.41 -8.19
CA ASN A 15 20.13 5.01 -8.29
C ASN A 15 19.02 3.99 -8.67
N ASP A 16 17.74 4.29 -8.52
CA ASP A 16 16.70 3.30 -8.83
C ASP A 16 16.31 3.25 -10.32
N ILE A 17 16.50 4.33 -11.05
CA ILE A 17 16.13 4.42 -12.49
C ILE A 17 17.06 3.55 -13.37
N THR A 18 18.33 3.45 -13.01
CA THR A 18 19.35 2.82 -13.87
C THR A 18 19.26 1.30 -13.97
N VAL A 19 18.66 0.60 -13.01
CA VAL A 19 18.53 -0.86 -13.04
C VAL A 19 17.50 -1.29 -14.08
N TYR A 20 16.36 -0.64 -14.11
CA TYR A 20 15.28 -1.00 -15.05
C TYR A 20 15.52 -0.51 -16.48
N GLU A 21 16.29 0.56 -16.68
CA GLU A 21 16.68 1.07 -18.00
C GLU A 21 17.62 0.12 -18.75
N LYS A 22 18.31 -0.77 -18.04
CA LYS A 22 19.22 -1.77 -18.62
C LYS A 22 18.52 -3.08 -19.00
N ILE A 23 17.21 -3.18 -18.82
CA ILE A 23 16.44 -4.37 -19.18
C ILE A 23 16.18 -4.36 -20.69
N ASN A 24 16.94 -5.15 -21.43
CA ASN A 24 16.77 -5.30 -22.88
C ASN A 24 15.54 -6.14 -23.27
N ASN A 25 15.15 -7.09 -22.42
CA ASN A 25 13.98 -7.93 -22.63
C ASN A 25 13.11 -7.94 -21.37
N PRO A 26 12.09 -7.07 -21.31
CA PRO A 26 11.22 -6.98 -20.14
C PRO A 26 10.43 -8.26 -19.84
N ILE A 27 10.05 -9.02 -20.88
CA ILE A 27 9.29 -10.28 -20.71
C ILE A 27 10.17 -11.32 -20.02
N GLU A 28 11.38 -11.52 -20.50
CA GLU A 28 12.33 -12.46 -19.92
C GLU A 28 12.73 -12.07 -18.49
N ALA A 29 12.94 -10.77 -18.25
CA ALA A 29 13.22 -10.24 -16.92
C ALA A 29 12.05 -10.49 -15.96
N THR A 30 10.82 -10.26 -16.40
CA THR A 30 9.60 -10.54 -15.62
C THR A 30 9.50 -12.02 -15.25
N GLN A 31 9.77 -12.93 -16.19
CA GLN A 31 9.74 -14.36 -15.91
C GLN A 31 10.81 -14.77 -14.89
N LYS A 32 12.06 -14.36 -15.09
CA LYS A 32 13.17 -14.69 -14.19
C LYS A 32 12.97 -14.13 -12.79
N LEU A 33 12.59 -12.88 -12.67
CA LEU A 33 12.29 -12.23 -11.38
C LEU A 33 11.07 -12.87 -10.70
N GLY A 34 10.03 -13.22 -11.47
CA GLY A 34 8.84 -13.86 -10.97
C GLY A 34 9.12 -15.20 -10.31
N VAL A 35 9.91 -16.04 -10.94
CA VAL A 35 10.38 -17.32 -10.37
C VAL A 35 11.18 -17.08 -9.08
N MET A 36 12.07 -16.08 -9.09
CA MET A 36 12.88 -15.75 -7.91
C MET A 36 12.01 -15.28 -6.74
N PHE A 37 11.03 -14.41 -6.98
CA PHE A 37 10.11 -13.94 -5.94
C PHE A 37 9.27 -15.08 -5.36
N ALA A 38 8.73 -15.95 -6.21
CA ALA A 38 7.96 -17.12 -5.77
C ALA A 38 8.79 -18.08 -4.91
N ARG A 39 10.01 -18.40 -5.36
CA ARG A 39 10.91 -19.32 -4.64
C ARG A 39 11.44 -18.75 -3.33
N SER A 40 11.60 -17.43 -3.25
CA SER A 40 12.06 -16.79 -2.01
C SER A 40 10.99 -16.76 -0.92
N GLY A 41 9.69 -16.93 -1.27
CA GLY A 41 8.57 -16.73 -0.35
C GLY A 41 8.42 -15.30 0.15
N LEU A 42 9.26 -14.37 -0.35
CA LEU A 42 9.18 -12.96 0.00
C LEU A 42 7.97 -12.31 -0.65
N PHE A 43 7.53 -11.20 -0.10
CA PHE A 43 6.44 -10.39 -0.63
C PHE A 43 5.07 -11.10 -0.73
N GLY A 44 4.90 -12.25 -0.05
CA GLY A 44 3.65 -13.01 -0.08
C GLY A 44 3.42 -13.79 -1.38
N CYS A 45 4.41 -13.87 -2.27
CA CYS A 45 4.35 -14.68 -3.47
C CYS A 45 4.52 -16.17 -3.11
N THR A 46 3.53 -16.99 -3.47
CA THR A 46 3.57 -18.44 -3.29
C THR A 46 3.55 -19.20 -4.62
N LYS A 47 3.23 -18.50 -5.72
CA LYS A 47 3.15 -19.04 -7.08
C LYS A 47 3.98 -18.17 -8.03
N GLU A 48 4.50 -18.77 -9.09
CA GLU A 48 5.32 -18.05 -10.08
C GLU A 48 4.55 -16.92 -10.77
N GLU A 49 3.26 -17.12 -11.03
CA GLU A 49 2.41 -16.10 -11.65
C GLU A 49 2.26 -14.85 -10.77
N GLN A 50 2.16 -15.03 -9.46
CA GLN A 50 2.13 -13.91 -8.50
C GLN A 50 3.46 -13.14 -8.50
N GLY A 51 4.57 -13.87 -8.54
CA GLY A 51 5.89 -13.27 -8.66
C GLY A 51 6.07 -12.52 -9.98
N GLN A 52 5.53 -13.03 -11.08
CA GLN A 52 5.57 -12.37 -12.40
C GLN A 52 4.74 -11.08 -12.41
N ILE A 53 3.55 -11.06 -11.79
CA ILE A 53 2.74 -9.86 -11.63
C ILE A 53 3.50 -8.81 -10.84
N LEU A 54 4.13 -9.20 -9.73
CA LEU A 54 4.94 -8.29 -8.90
C LEU A 54 6.14 -7.76 -9.69
N ALA A 55 6.86 -8.62 -10.41
CA ALA A 55 8.00 -8.23 -11.24
C ALA A 55 7.59 -7.25 -12.34
N LEU A 56 6.46 -7.51 -13.01
CA LEU A 56 5.92 -6.62 -14.03
C LEU A 56 5.57 -5.24 -13.44
N ALA A 57 4.93 -5.21 -12.26
CA ALA A 57 4.61 -3.98 -11.58
C ALA A 57 5.87 -3.18 -11.18
N CYS A 58 6.92 -3.86 -10.67
CA CYS A 58 8.20 -3.24 -10.36
C CYS A 58 8.83 -2.58 -11.59
N ILE A 59 8.84 -3.28 -12.73
CA ILE A 59 9.39 -2.77 -13.98
C ILE A 59 8.56 -1.60 -14.50
N SER A 60 7.24 -1.70 -14.48
CA SER A 60 6.32 -0.67 -14.98
C SER A 60 6.39 0.62 -14.16
N GLU A 61 6.46 0.51 -12.84
CA GLU A 61 6.52 1.65 -11.93
C GLU A 61 7.95 2.12 -11.66
N ARG A 62 8.96 1.40 -12.17
CA ARG A 62 10.38 1.65 -11.93
C ARG A 62 10.72 1.72 -10.42
N LYS A 63 10.07 0.86 -9.64
CA LYS A 63 10.24 0.78 -8.19
C LYS A 63 10.83 -0.56 -7.79
N SER A 64 11.63 -0.55 -6.74
CA SER A 64 12.09 -1.78 -6.13
C SER A 64 10.91 -2.58 -5.55
N PRO A 65 11.00 -3.93 -5.44
CA PRO A 65 9.95 -4.73 -4.82
C PRO A 65 9.62 -4.27 -3.40
N PHE A 66 10.62 -3.82 -2.65
CA PHE A 66 10.44 -3.31 -1.28
C PHE A 66 9.62 -2.02 -1.24
N GLU A 67 9.85 -1.10 -2.17
CA GLU A 67 9.07 0.13 -2.29
C GLU A 67 7.66 -0.16 -2.76
N LEU A 68 7.52 -1.03 -3.78
CA LEU A 68 6.21 -1.41 -4.30
C LEU A 68 5.35 -2.01 -3.18
N MET A 69 5.91 -2.91 -2.37
CA MET A 69 5.21 -3.57 -1.27
C MET A 69 4.95 -2.67 -0.05
N ARG A 70 5.50 -1.46 0.01
CA ARG A 70 5.05 -0.44 0.96
C ARG A 70 3.69 0.13 0.56
N THR A 71 3.46 0.25 -0.74
CA THR A 71 2.24 0.82 -1.33
C THR A 71 1.15 -0.22 -1.58
N TYR A 72 1.56 -1.42 -2.00
CA TYR A 72 0.67 -2.50 -2.39
C TYR A 72 0.83 -3.74 -1.51
N HIS A 73 -0.12 -4.63 -1.58
CA HIS A 73 -0.03 -6.00 -1.08
C HIS A 73 -0.63 -6.99 -2.08
N LEU A 74 -0.21 -8.23 -2.01
CA LEU A 74 -0.84 -9.32 -2.75
C LEU A 74 -2.00 -9.88 -1.92
N PHE A 75 -3.22 -9.73 -2.43
CA PHE A 75 -4.41 -10.27 -1.82
C PHE A 75 -5.20 -11.10 -2.83
N ASN A 76 -5.45 -12.37 -2.51
CA ASN A 76 -6.13 -13.31 -3.41
C ASN A 76 -5.53 -13.37 -4.84
N GLY A 77 -4.21 -13.24 -4.95
CA GLY A 77 -3.50 -13.24 -6.23
C GLY A 77 -3.56 -11.93 -7.02
N LYS A 78 -4.15 -10.89 -6.45
CA LYS A 78 -4.20 -9.54 -7.03
C LYS A 78 -3.27 -8.59 -6.28
N LEU A 79 -2.68 -7.66 -7.01
CA LEU A 79 -1.91 -6.58 -6.42
C LEU A 79 -2.86 -5.43 -6.09
N GLU A 80 -3.08 -5.20 -4.80
CA GLU A 80 -4.02 -4.18 -4.32
C GLU A 80 -3.28 -3.10 -3.52
N MET A 81 -3.71 -1.84 -3.68
CA MET A 81 -3.12 -0.73 -2.93
C MET A 81 -3.59 -0.79 -1.47
N LYS A 82 -2.65 -0.64 -0.54
CA LYS A 82 -2.95 -0.57 0.89
C LYS A 82 -3.79 0.66 1.20
N SER A 83 -4.74 0.54 2.10
CA SER A 83 -5.60 1.66 2.53
C SER A 83 -4.79 2.86 3.07
N SER A 84 -3.70 2.60 3.78
CA SER A 84 -2.77 3.65 4.24
C SER A 84 -2.11 4.40 3.08
N ALA A 85 -1.75 3.70 2.00
CA ALA A 85 -1.17 4.31 0.81
C ALA A 85 -2.23 5.09 0.01
N MET A 86 -3.46 4.58 -0.07
CA MET A 86 -4.58 5.32 -0.67
C MET A 86 -4.85 6.62 0.08
N LEU A 87 -4.87 6.57 1.42
CA LEU A 87 -5.07 7.76 2.25
C LEU A 87 -3.93 8.77 2.09
N ALA A 88 -2.67 8.30 2.04
CA ALA A 88 -1.53 9.17 1.79
C ALA A 88 -1.67 9.87 0.43
N ARG A 89 -1.96 9.12 -0.64
CA ARG A 89 -2.18 9.67 -1.97
C ARG A 89 -3.34 10.66 -2.03
N PHE A 90 -4.44 10.38 -1.34
CA PHE A 90 -5.56 11.30 -1.23
C PHE A 90 -5.15 12.63 -0.59
N LYS A 91 -4.36 12.57 0.51
CA LYS A 91 -3.83 13.77 1.18
C LYS A 91 -2.84 14.53 0.30
N ASP A 92 -1.96 13.84 -0.42
CA ASP A 92 -1.00 14.46 -1.34
C ASP A 92 -1.70 15.23 -2.48
N MET A 93 -2.89 14.78 -2.87
CA MET A 93 -3.73 15.46 -3.86
C MET A 93 -4.54 16.63 -3.28
N GLY A 94 -4.34 16.99 -2.01
CA GLY A 94 -5.08 18.07 -1.33
C GLY A 94 -6.31 17.61 -0.55
N GLY A 95 -6.56 16.31 -0.48
CA GLY A 95 -7.65 15.74 0.29
C GLY A 95 -7.42 15.85 1.81
N LYS A 96 -8.48 16.07 2.55
CA LYS A 96 -8.50 16.12 4.01
C LYS A 96 -9.27 14.92 4.55
N CYS A 97 -8.72 14.25 5.56
CA CYS A 97 -9.37 13.18 6.29
C CYS A 97 -9.35 13.52 7.77
N ILE A 98 -10.52 13.62 8.38
CA ILE A 98 -10.72 13.94 9.80
C ILE A 98 -11.43 12.75 10.44
N TRP A 99 -10.74 12.07 11.35
CA TRP A 99 -11.34 11.01 12.16
C TRP A 99 -12.29 11.61 13.19
N LYS A 100 -13.51 11.10 13.24
CA LYS A 100 -14.54 11.52 14.19
C LYS A 100 -14.42 10.69 15.47
N SER A 101 -13.36 10.92 16.25
CA SER A 101 -13.04 10.13 17.44
C SER A 101 -14.15 10.12 18.50
N ASP A 102 -14.91 11.20 18.58
CA ASP A 102 -16.09 11.36 19.44
C ASP A 102 -17.28 10.49 19.04
N LEU A 103 -17.30 10.03 17.78
CA LEU A 103 -18.36 9.17 17.22
C LEU A 103 -17.90 7.74 16.96
N MET A 104 -16.67 7.42 17.36
CA MET A 104 -16.08 6.09 17.21
C MET A 104 -16.22 5.30 18.50
N ASP A 105 -16.52 4.01 18.36
CA ASP A 105 -16.56 3.03 19.43
C ASP A 105 -16.02 1.68 18.96
N ARG A 106 -16.21 0.61 19.76
CA ARG A 106 -15.75 -0.74 19.37
C ARG A 106 -16.50 -1.33 18.17
N GLU A 107 -17.65 -0.80 17.84
CA GLU A 107 -18.52 -1.33 16.79
C GLU A 107 -18.52 -0.48 15.53
N LYS A 108 -18.01 0.76 15.62
CA LYS A 108 -18.11 1.74 14.54
C LYS A 108 -16.90 2.65 14.45
N ALA A 109 -16.41 2.85 13.22
CA ALA A 109 -15.42 3.85 12.88
C ALA A 109 -16.00 4.86 11.89
N GLN A 110 -15.70 6.16 12.11
CA GLN A 110 -16.16 7.22 11.23
C GLN A 110 -15.04 8.19 10.87
N ALA A 111 -15.02 8.59 9.61
CA ALA A 111 -14.13 9.64 9.11
C ALA A 111 -14.85 10.54 8.12
N GLU A 112 -14.53 11.81 8.14
CA GLU A 112 -14.94 12.77 7.14
C GLU A 112 -13.83 12.96 6.11
N PHE A 113 -14.18 12.82 4.84
CA PHE A 113 -13.30 13.03 3.71
C PHE A 113 -13.78 14.25 2.93
N SER A 114 -12.92 15.22 2.71
CA SER A 114 -13.21 16.41 1.90
C SER A 114 -12.06 16.67 0.93
N PHE A 115 -12.37 17.34 -0.17
CA PHE A 115 -11.41 17.75 -1.17
C PHE A 115 -11.63 19.22 -1.51
N GLU A 116 -10.57 20.02 -1.36
CA GLU A 116 -10.62 21.48 -1.51
C GLU A 116 -11.67 22.11 -0.57
N GLU A 117 -12.54 22.97 -1.10
CA GLU A 117 -13.62 23.63 -0.36
C GLU A 117 -14.96 22.89 -0.48
N ASN A 118 -14.95 21.68 -1.05
CA ASN A 118 -16.18 20.91 -1.23
C ASN A 118 -16.66 20.35 0.12
N GLU A 119 -17.98 20.19 0.21
CA GLU A 119 -18.63 19.57 1.37
C GLU A 119 -18.07 18.15 1.60
N GLY A 120 -17.73 17.85 2.84
CA GLY A 120 -17.13 16.58 3.19
C GLY A 120 -18.14 15.42 3.17
N ILE A 121 -17.65 14.24 2.80
CA ILE A 121 -18.42 12.99 2.85
C ILE A 121 -18.02 12.25 4.12
N ILE A 122 -19.02 11.90 4.93
CA ILE A 122 -18.82 11.05 6.12
C ILE A 122 -18.88 9.60 5.68
N ALA A 123 -17.77 8.88 5.82
CA ALA A 123 -17.72 7.45 5.68
C ALA A 123 -17.83 6.79 7.05
N THR A 124 -18.71 5.81 7.15
CA THR A 124 -18.92 5.00 8.36
C THR A 124 -18.64 3.55 8.01
N TYR A 125 -17.91 2.86 8.89
CA TYR A 125 -17.64 1.44 8.80
C TYR A 125 -17.96 0.77 10.12
N THR A 126 -18.79 -0.26 10.08
CA THR A 126 -19.31 -0.93 11.28
C THR A 126 -18.74 -2.35 11.43
N ILE A 127 -18.89 -2.93 12.61
CA ILE A 127 -18.55 -4.34 12.84
C ILE A 127 -19.42 -5.27 11.98
N GLU A 128 -20.65 -4.86 11.66
CA GLU A 128 -21.54 -5.62 10.77
C GLU A 128 -21.02 -5.61 9.34
N ASP A 129 -20.52 -4.47 8.84
CA ASP A 129 -19.86 -4.40 7.54
C ASP A 129 -18.64 -5.33 7.49
N ALA A 130 -17.81 -5.30 8.53
CA ALA A 130 -16.65 -6.17 8.66
C ALA A 130 -17.04 -7.67 8.70
N ARG A 131 -18.16 -8.02 9.34
CA ARG A 131 -18.69 -9.39 9.35
C ARG A 131 -19.21 -9.81 7.97
N ALA A 132 -19.93 -8.92 7.30
CA ALA A 132 -20.45 -9.16 5.94
C ALA A 132 -19.32 -9.39 4.93
N GLU A 133 -18.20 -8.67 5.08
CA GLU A 133 -16.98 -8.83 4.28
C GLU A 133 -16.10 -10.00 4.73
N GLY A 134 -16.48 -10.69 5.81
CA GLY A 134 -15.73 -11.80 6.37
C GLY A 134 -14.40 -11.40 7.03
N LEU A 135 -14.27 -10.14 7.44
CA LEU A 135 -13.10 -9.59 8.12
C LEU A 135 -13.19 -9.69 9.64
N ALA A 136 -14.41 -9.86 10.18
CA ALA A 136 -14.68 -10.09 11.60
C ALA A 136 -15.52 -11.34 11.80
N GLY A 137 -15.40 -11.99 12.97
CA GLY A 137 -16.15 -13.21 13.32
C GLY A 137 -15.27 -14.30 13.92
N ALA A 138 -15.86 -15.45 14.26
CA ALA A 138 -15.17 -16.54 14.93
C ALA A 138 -13.90 -16.99 14.20
N GLY A 139 -12.76 -16.92 14.87
CA GLY A 139 -11.44 -17.28 14.33
C GLY A 139 -10.72 -16.17 13.55
N LYS A 140 -11.28 -14.95 13.47
CA LYS A 140 -10.63 -13.78 12.87
C LYS A 140 -10.37 -12.71 13.92
N ASP A 141 -9.41 -12.98 14.77
CA ASP A 141 -9.07 -12.22 15.97
C ASP A 141 -8.53 -10.79 15.75
N ASN A 142 -8.32 -10.36 14.50
CA ASN A 142 -7.65 -9.09 14.24
C ASN A 142 -8.47 -7.87 14.64
N TRP A 143 -9.80 -7.96 14.56
CA TRP A 143 -10.68 -6.88 14.98
C TRP A 143 -10.76 -6.77 16.51
N GLU A 144 -10.83 -7.90 17.18
CA GLU A 144 -10.93 -7.96 18.66
C GLU A 144 -9.60 -7.62 19.34
N LYS A 145 -8.46 -7.94 18.68
CA LYS A 145 -7.11 -7.65 19.20
C LYS A 145 -6.63 -6.22 18.89
N SER A 146 -7.26 -5.54 17.95
CA SER A 146 -6.85 -4.19 17.53
C SER A 146 -7.56 -3.07 18.28
N THR A 147 -8.44 -3.37 19.23
CA THR A 147 -9.03 -2.34 20.10
C THR A 147 -7.96 -1.90 21.09
N PRO A 148 -7.50 -0.64 21.04
CA PRO A 148 -6.61 -0.14 22.08
C PRO A 148 -7.34 -0.20 23.42
N ASP A 149 -6.70 -0.82 24.39
CA ASP A 149 -7.05 -0.63 25.79
C ASP A 149 -6.83 0.86 26.09
N MET A 150 -7.93 1.60 26.24
CA MET A 150 -7.93 2.95 26.76
C MET A 150 -7.95 2.90 28.29
#